data_6a47e0140db4dfa2f2baa0b491a6beea
#
_entry.id   6a47e0140db4dfa2f2baa0b491a6beea
#
_cell.length_a   1.000
_cell.length_b   1.000
_cell.length_c   1.000
_cell.angle_alpha   90.00
_cell.angle_beta   90.00
_cell.angle_gamma   90.00
#
_symmetry.space_group_name_H-M   'P 1'
#
loop_
_entity.id
_entity.type
_entity.pdbx_description
1 polymer ?
#
loop_
_entity_poly.entity_id
_entity_poly.type
_entity_poly.pdbx_seq_one_letter_code
_entity_poly.pdbx_strand_id
1 'polypeptide(L)'
;MSLRILQIMNRVPWPLKDGGSLGYYNYIKGYSENGCEVSVAALNTRKHYVSQLPAELTQLAQWHLVECDTSIKPLHAVANVLKGDTSYQMQRFHKQEFADLLVALLKHQTFDVIIFESLFVASYLKYVKPHTKALLVLREHNIEFEIWDKLAAGSNNPIRKWYMMHLANRIRLDEIEA
;
A
#
# COMPACT_ATOMS: atom_id res chain seq x y z
N MET A 1 -0.46 -28.96 -4.58
CA MET A 1 -1.03 -28.05 -3.56
C MET A 1 -1.14 -26.69 -4.19
N SER A 2 -2.28 -26.02 -4.05
CA SER A 2 -2.47 -24.65 -4.51
C SER A 2 -1.72 -23.69 -3.56
N LEU A 3 -0.99 -22.70 -4.11
CA LEU A 3 -0.36 -21.67 -3.29
C LEU A 3 -1.42 -20.69 -2.78
N ARG A 4 -1.35 -20.33 -1.51
CA ARG A 4 -2.22 -19.33 -0.88
C ARG A 4 -1.46 -18.00 -0.79
N ILE A 5 -1.97 -16.99 -1.47
CA ILE A 5 -1.34 -15.69 -1.60
C ILE A 5 -2.21 -14.63 -0.93
N LEU A 6 -1.63 -13.81 -0.07
CA LEU A 6 -2.24 -12.59 0.43
C LEU A 6 -1.56 -11.38 -0.24
N GLN A 7 -2.34 -10.56 -0.94
CA GLN A 7 -1.89 -9.27 -1.43
C GLN A 7 -2.41 -8.14 -0.53
N ILE A 8 -1.51 -7.31 -0.01
CA ILE A 8 -1.83 -6.16 0.84
C ILE A 8 -1.65 -4.91 0.00
N MET A 9 -2.74 -4.16 -0.24
CA MET A 9 -2.77 -3.07 -1.21
C MET A 9 -3.11 -1.73 -0.59
N ASN A 10 -2.44 -0.68 -1.06
CA ASN A 10 -2.70 0.70 -0.65
C ASN A 10 -3.99 1.29 -1.24
N ARG A 11 -4.61 0.62 -2.21
CA ARG A 11 -5.89 1.00 -2.82
C ARG A 11 -6.57 -0.18 -3.52
N VAL A 12 -7.87 -0.07 -3.75
CA VAL A 12 -8.59 -0.99 -4.62
C VAL A 12 -8.19 -0.68 -6.09
N PRO A 13 -7.80 -1.69 -6.89
CA PRO A 13 -7.38 -1.49 -8.29
C PRO A 13 -8.57 -1.31 -9.23
N TRP A 14 -9.45 -0.38 -8.95
CA TRP A 14 -10.64 -0.11 -9.76
C TRP A 14 -10.99 1.38 -9.78
N PRO A 15 -11.48 1.90 -10.91
CA PRO A 15 -11.54 1.28 -12.25
C PRO A 15 -10.14 1.12 -12.87
N LEU A 16 -10.01 0.24 -13.87
CA LEU A 16 -8.75 -0.07 -14.56
C LEU A 16 -8.34 1.05 -15.55
N LYS A 17 -8.07 2.26 -15.02
CA LYS A 17 -7.81 3.47 -15.83
C LYS A 17 -6.35 3.93 -15.83
N ASP A 18 -5.54 3.40 -14.94
CA ASP A 18 -4.12 3.77 -14.81
C ASP A 18 -3.23 2.53 -14.73
N GLY A 19 -1.93 2.72 -14.99
CA GLY A 19 -0.95 1.62 -15.01
C GLY A 19 -0.84 0.87 -13.68
N GLY A 20 -1.01 1.55 -12.56
CA GLY A 20 -0.99 0.91 -11.24
C GLY A 20 -2.20 -0.01 -11.03
N SER A 21 -3.41 0.45 -11.38
CA SER A 21 -4.62 -0.38 -11.30
C SER A 21 -4.55 -1.59 -12.22
N LEU A 22 -4.07 -1.40 -13.45
CA LEU A 22 -3.84 -2.49 -14.40
C LEU A 22 -2.78 -3.47 -13.89
N GLY A 23 -1.69 -2.96 -13.32
CA GLY A 23 -0.64 -3.78 -12.74
C GLY A 23 -1.16 -4.69 -11.64
N TYR A 24 -1.85 -4.14 -10.64
CA TYR A 24 -2.45 -4.92 -9.55
C TYR A 24 -3.43 -5.97 -10.07
N TYR A 25 -4.35 -5.55 -10.94
CA TYR A 25 -5.34 -6.45 -11.53
C TYR A 25 -4.70 -7.63 -12.28
N ASN A 26 -3.71 -7.35 -13.12
CA ASN A 26 -3.04 -8.40 -13.91
C ASN A 26 -2.31 -9.42 -13.02
N TYR A 27 -1.74 -9.00 -11.90
CA TYR A 27 -1.11 -9.94 -10.96
C TYR A 27 -2.16 -10.78 -10.24
N ILE A 28 -3.25 -10.19 -9.72
CA ILE A 28 -4.36 -10.95 -9.12
C ILE A 28 -4.87 -12.00 -10.11
N LYS A 29 -5.15 -11.55 -11.35
CA LYS A 29 -5.63 -12.41 -12.42
C LYS A 29 -4.64 -13.52 -12.74
N GLY A 30 -3.36 -13.17 -12.92
CA GLY A 30 -2.31 -14.15 -13.22
C GLY A 30 -2.16 -15.21 -12.13
N TYR A 31 -2.21 -14.84 -10.85
CA TYR A 31 -2.17 -15.81 -9.76
C TYR A 31 -3.40 -16.72 -9.76
N SER A 32 -4.60 -16.15 -9.89
CA SER A 32 -5.86 -16.90 -9.93
C SER A 32 -5.90 -17.89 -11.11
N GLU A 33 -5.52 -17.43 -12.31
CA GLU A 33 -5.49 -18.26 -13.53
C GLU A 33 -4.45 -19.39 -13.46
N ASN A 34 -3.39 -19.22 -12.65
CA ASN A 34 -2.42 -20.27 -12.37
C ASN A 34 -2.77 -21.15 -11.17
N GLY A 35 -4.02 -21.11 -10.72
CA GLY A 35 -4.54 -21.99 -9.70
C GLY A 35 -4.13 -21.65 -8.26
N CYS A 36 -3.66 -20.41 -7.99
CA CYS A 36 -3.43 -19.93 -6.64
C CYS A 36 -4.75 -19.53 -5.96
N GLU A 37 -4.82 -19.72 -4.66
CA GLU A 37 -5.89 -19.15 -3.82
C GLU A 37 -5.47 -17.73 -3.41
N VAL A 38 -6.15 -16.73 -3.98
CA VAL A 38 -5.79 -15.33 -3.77
C VAL A 38 -6.73 -14.66 -2.79
N SER A 39 -6.15 -14.07 -1.75
CA SER A 39 -6.83 -13.13 -0.85
C SER A 39 -6.23 -11.74 -1.04
N VAL A 40 -7.06 -10.71 -1.01
CA VAL A 40 -6.64 -9.32 -1.12
C VAL A 40 -7.15 -8.53 0.08
N ALA A 41 -6.24 -7.92 0.82
CA ALA A 41 -6.55 -6.90 1.82
C ALA A 41 -6.21 -5.53 1.21
N ALA A 42 -7.18 -4.63 1.08
CA ALA A 42 -6.95 -3.34 0.44
C ALA A 42 -7.55 -2.18 1.23
N LEU A 43 -6.83 -1.05 1.22
CA LEU A 43 -7.37 0.21 1.69
C LEU A 43 -8.34 0.77 0.63
N ASN A 44 -9.60 0.96 1.01
CA ASN A 44 -10.59 1.61 0.15
C ASN A 44 -10.46 3.13 0.33
N THR A 45 -9.58 3.73 -0.47
CA THR A 45 -9.21 5.14 -0.31
C THR A 45 -10.23 6.07 -0.95
N ARG A 46 -10.40 7.26 -0.40
CA ARG A 46 -11.35 8.27 -0.92
C ARG A 46 -11.16 8.55 -2.41
N LYS A 47 -9.92 8.62 -2.90
CA LYS A 47 -9.60 8.89 -4.31
C LYS A 47 -9.99 7.74 -5.24
N HIS A 48 -9.92 6.51 -4.75
CA HIS A 48 -10.21 5.27 -5.48
C HIS A 48 -11.30 4.48 -4.75
N TYR A 49 -12.32 5.20 -4.27
CA TYR A 49 -13.40 4.60 -3.50
C TYR A 49 -14.28 3.72 -4.38
N VAL A 50 -14.53 2.52 -3.90
CA VAL A 50 -15.41 1.55 -4.53
C VAL A 50 -16.49 1.17 -3.51
N SER A 51 -17.73 1.53 -3.82
CA SER A 51 -18.87 1.19 -2.95
C SER A 51 -19.27 -0.28 -3.04
N GLN A 52 -19.05 -0.89 -4.19
CA GLN A 52 -19.29 -2.30 -4.44
C GLN A 52 -18.22 -2.84 -5.39
N LEU A 53 -17.57 -3.92 -4.99
CA LEU A 53 -16.58 -4.59 -5.84
C LEU A 53 -17.24 -5.17 -7.08
N PRO A 54 -16.68 -4.94 -8.28
CA PRO A 54 -17.20 -5.51 -9.51
C PRO A 54 -16.91 -7.02 -9.57
N ALA A 55 -17.71 -7.72 -10.38
CA ALA A 55 -17.59 -9.17 -10.55
C ALA A 55 -16.19 -9.58 -11.05
N GLU A 56 -15.57 -8.75 -11.89
CA GLU A 56 -14.23 -8.94 -12.42
C GLU A 56 -13.15 -9.05 -11.34
N LEU A 57 -13.38 -8.47 -10.17
CA LEU A 57 -12.47 -8.57 -9.02
C LEU A 57 -12.88 -9.71 -8.09
N THR A 58 -14.18 -9.83 -7.78
CA THR A 58 -14.66 -10.83 -6.80
C THR A 58 -14.56 -12.27 -7.28
N GLN A 59 -14.52 -12.50 -8.59
CA GLN A 59 -14.30 -13.82 -9.18
C GLN A 59 -12.83 -14.27 -9.10
N LEU A 60 -11.88 -13.34 -8.94
CA LEU A 60 -10.44 -13.63 -8.95
C LEU A 60 -9.86 -13.85 -7.55
N ALA A 61 -10.45 -13.26 -6.53
CA ALA A 61 -9.89 -13.26 -5.19
C ALA A 61 -10.96 -13.07 -4.10
N GLN A 62 -10.62 -13.44 -2.87
CA GLN A 62 -11.37 -13.05 -1.68
C GLN A 62 -10.91 -11.66 -1.23
N TRP A 63 -11.84 -10.72 -1.05
CA TRP A 63 -11.54 -9.33 -0.76
C TRP A 63 -11.88 -8.93 0.67
N HIS A 64 -10.96 -8.18 1.29
CA HIS A 64 -11.10 -7.58 2.61
C HIS A 64 -10.76 -6.10 2.50
N LEU A 65 -11.73 -5.22 2.72
CA LEU A 65 -11.58 -3.78 2.52
C LEU A 65 -11.71 -3.02 3.83
N VAL A 66 -10.87 -1.99 4.00
CA VAL A 66 -11.00 -1.01 5.08
C VAL A 66 -10.99 0.39 4.46
N GLU A 67 -11.96 1.21 4.80
CA GLU A 67 -12.01 2.60 4.33
C GLU A 67 -10.87 3.42 4.93
N CYS A 68 -10.21 4.20 4.08
CA CYS A 68 -9.09 5.05 4.48
C CYS A 68 -9.17 6.43 3.84
N ASP A 69 -9.27 7.47 4.66
CA ASP A 69 -9.15 8.85 4.20
C ASP A 69 -7.67 9.24 4.08
N THR A 70 -7.16 9.16 2.86
CA THR A 70 -5.79 9.55 2.52
C THR A 70 -5.66 11.03 2.10
N SER A 71 -6.63 11.89 2.41
CA SER A 71 -6.58 13.31 2.08
C SER A 71 -5.42 14.02 2.78
N ILE A 72 -4.84 15.00 2.08
CA ILE A 72 -3.75 15.81 2.64
C ILE A 72 -4.33 16.76 3.68
N LYS A 73 -3.85 16.66 4.92
CA LYS A 73 -4.19 17.56 6.03
C LYS A 73 -2.96 18.44 6.33
N PRO A 74 -2.96 19.72 5.94
CA PRO A 74 -1.76 20.57 6.04
C PRO A 74 -1.17 20.63 7.45
N LEU A 75 -2.00 20.73 8.49
CA LEU A 75 -1.54 20.74 9.89
C LEU A 75 -0.83 19.44 10.29
N HIS A 76 -1.32 18.28 9.80
CA HIS A 76 -0.67 17.00 10.05
C HIS A 76 0.66 16.87 9.29
N ALA A 77 0.74 17.45 8.08
CA ALA A 77 1.98 17.48 7.32
C ALA A 77 3.06 18.29 8.06
N VAL A 78 2.71 19.47 8.59
CA VAL A 78 3.63 20.30 9.39
C VAL A 78 4.03 19.58 10.67
N ALA A 79 3.08 18.97 11.40
CA ALA A 79 3.37 18.20 12.61
C ALA A 79 4.30 17.02 12.32
N ASN A 80 4.12 16.33 11.19
CA ASN A 80 4.99 15.24 10.77
C ASN A 80 6.42 15.70 10.49
N VAL A 81 6.63 16.88 9.88
CA VAL A 81 7.98 17.46 9.69
C VAL A 81 8.72 17.60 11.02
N LEU A 82 8.01 18.00 12.06
CA LEU A 82 8.61 18.27 13.40
C LEU A 82 8.79 17.03 14.26
N LYS A 83 7.90 16.04 14.18
CA LYS A 83 7.81 14.94 15.16
C LYS A 83 7.62 13.56 14.53
N GLY A 84 7.48 13.43 13.22
CA GLY A 84 7.17 12.17 12.60
C GLY A 84 8.39 11.23 12.48
N ASP A 85 8.23 9.97 12.80
CA ASP A 85 9.26 8.94 12.65
C ASP A 85 9.31 8.40 11.21
N THR A 86 8.16 8.40 10.50
CA THR A 86 8.01 7.98 9.11
C THR A 86 7.59 9.16 8.23
N SER A 87 7.74 9.03 6.91
CA SER A 87 7.28 10.07 5.99
C SER A 87 5.77 10.32 6.12
N TYR A 88 5.35 11.58 5.88
CA TYR A 88 3.92 11.92 5.91
C TYR A 88 3.11 11.11 4.89
N GLN A 89 3.74 10.70 3.78
CA GLN A 89 3.11 9.85 2.79
C GLN A 89 2.76 8.46 3.35
N MET A 90 3.68 7.83 4.07
CA MET A 90 3.43 6.55 4.75
C MET A 90 2.35 6.69 5.82
N GLN A 91 2.45 7.74 6.65
CA GLN A 91 1.50 8.00 7.74
C GLN A 91 0.05 8.11 7.26
N ARG A 92 -0.19 8.68 6.06
CA ARG A 92 -1.54 8.84 5.50
C ARG A 92 -2.23 7.52 5.18
N PHE A 93 -1.47 6.48 4.89
CA PHE A 93 -1.98 5.13 4.58
C PHE A 93 -2.01 4.23 5.81
N HIS A 94 -1.54 4.70 6.96
CA HIS A 94 -1.60 3.92 8.19
C HIS A 94 -2.96 4.04 8.87
N LYS A 95 -3.63 2.89 9.07
CA LYS A 95 -4.91 2.77 9.77
C LYS A 95 -4.89 1.55 10.69
N GLN A 96 -5.20 1.76 11.98
CA GLN A 96 -5.17 0.67 12.98
C GLN A 96 -6.17 -0.44 12.64
N GLU A 97 -7.38 -0.10 12.17
CA GLU A 97 -8.38 -1.09 11.75
C GLU A 97 -7.87 -2.02 10.64
N PHE A 98 -7.00 -1.51 9.75
CA PHE A 98 -6.41 -2.34 8.71
C PHE A 98 -5.33 -3.26 9.28
N ALA A 99 -4.53 -2.80 10.24
CA ALA A 99 -3.59 -3.65 10.95
C ALA A 99 -4.31 -4.77 11.70
N ASP A 100 -5.40 -4.45 12.39
CA ASP A 100 -6.22 -5.41 13.13
C ASP A 100 -6.87 -6.45 12.20
N LEU A 101 -7.36 -6.02 11.03
CA LEU A 101 -7.83 -6.92 9.98
C LEU A 101 -6.75 -7.90 9.52
N LEU A 102 -5.54 -7.41 9.23
CA LEU A 102 -4.43 -8.26 8.79
C LEU A 102 -4.06 -9.29 9.84
N VAL A 103 -3.97 -8.88 11.10
CA VAL A 103 -3.69 -9.79 12.22
C VAL A 103 -4.82 -10.85 12.37
N ALA A 104 -6.07 -10.43 12.23
CA ALA A 104 -7.21 -11.34 12.29
C ALA A 104 -7.16 -12.38 11.15
N LEU A 105 -6.89 -11.96 9.92
CA LEU A 105 -6.73 -12.84 8.77
C LEU A 105 -5.65 -13.91 9.03
N LEU A 106 -4.48 -13.49 9.53
CA LEU A 106 -3.34 -14.36 9.79
C LEU A 106 -3.56 -15.35 10.96
N LYS A 107 -4.49 -15.04 11.87
CA LYS A 107 -4.91 -15.97 12.93
C LYS A 107 -5.86 -17.04 12.41
N HIS A 108 -6.65 -16.77 11.39
CA HIS A 108 -7.66 -17.66 10.85
C HIS A 108 -7.21 -18.42 9.60
N GLN A 109 -6.24 -17.88 8.86
CA GLN A 109 -5.76 -18.44 7.61
C GLN A 109 -4.22 -18.44 7.58
N THR A 110 -3.65 -19.44 6.93
CA THR A 110 -2.21 -19.48 6.64
C THR A 110 -1.98 -19.18 5.16
N PHE A 111 -0.94 -18.39 4.87
CA PHE A 111 -0.53 -18.06 3.52
C PHE A 111 0.89 -18.59 3.27
N ASP A 112 1.19 -18.88 2.01
CA ASP A 112 2.52 -19.29 1.57
C ASP A 112 3.36 -18.06 1.19
N VAL A 113 2.69 -17.05 0.62
CA VAL A 113 3.30 -15.78 0.21
C VAL A 113 2.41 -14.61 0.62
N ILE A 114 3.02 -13.56 1.17
CA ILE A 114 2.35 -12.29 1.47
C ILE A 114 3.07 -11.19 0.71
N ILE A 115 2.34 -10.48 -0.14
CA ILE A 115 2.89 -9.45 -1.02
C ILE A 115 2.37 -8.08 -0.58
N PHE A 116 3.28 -7.21 -0.20
CA PHE A 116 2.99 -5.79 0.07
C PHE A 116 3.10 -5.02 -1.24
N GLU A 117 1.98 -4.52 -1.72
CA GLU A 117 1.85 -3.85 -3.00
C GLU A 117 2.07 -2.35 -2.86
N SER A 118 3.29 -1.89 -2.91
CA SER A 118 3.72 -0.52 -2.71
C SER A 118 4.32 -0.25 -1.32
N LEU A 119 5.27 0.66 -1.28
CA LEU A 119 5.89 1.19 -0.06
C LEU A 119 4.86 1.65 0.97
N PHE A 120 3.73 2.24 0.52
CA PHE A 120 2.72 2.81 1.41
C PHE A 120 2.04 1.80 2.35
N VAL A 121 2.14 0.51 2.07
CA VAL A 121 1.65 -0.56 2.95
C VAL A 121 2.78 -1.33 3.64
N ALA A 122 4.05 -1.02 3.37
CA ALA A 122 5.20 -1.65 4.02
C ALA A 122 5.19 -1.44 5.55
N SER A 123 4.65 -0.31 6.03
CA SER A 123 4.51 -0.03 7.46
C SER A 123 3.68 -1.08 8.23
N TYR A 124 2.88 -1.89 7.53
CA TYR A 124 2.12 -2.98 8.13
C TYR A 124 2.95 -4.25 8.35
N LEU A 125 4.18 -4.32 7.83
CA LEU A 125 5.09 -5.45 8.02
C LEU A 125 5.28 -5.80 9.51
N LYS A 126 5.41 -4.79 10.37
CA LYS A 126 5.56 -4.97 11.83
C LYS A 126 4.37 -5.69 12.49
N TYR A 127 3.17 -5.58 11.92
CA TYR A 127 1.97 -6.28 12.40
C TYR A 127 1.82 -7.67 11.79
N VAL A 128 2.29 -7.86 10.57
CA VAL A 128 2.17 -9.12 9.82
C VAL A 128 3.24 -10.13 10.23
N LYS A 129 4.51 -9.69 10.26
CA LYS A 129 5.69 -10.55 10.49
C LYS A 129 5.60 -11.44 11.74
N PRO A 130 5.09 -10.99 12.91
CA PRO A 130 4.98 -11.83 14.10
C PRO A 130 3.95 -12.96 14.00
N HIS A 131 3.04 -12.91 13.01
CA HIS A 131 1.90 -13.82 12.89
C HIS A 131 1.99 -14.79 11.72
N THR A 132 3.11 -14.84 10.99
CA THR A 132 3.25 -15.66 9.79
C THR A 132 4.64 -16.25 9.62
N LYS A 133 4.71 -17.38 8.89
CA LYS A 133 5.94 -17.97 8.34
C LYS A 133 5.99 -17.87 6.82
N ALA A 134 5.03 -17.18 6.20
CA ALA A 134 4.97 -16.98 4.76
C ALA A 134 6.21 -16.25 4.24
N LEU A 135 6.53 -16.44 2.98
CA LEU A 135 7.47 -15.57 2.28
C LEU A 135 6.88 -14.17 2.20
N LEU A 136 7.59 -13.17 2.72
CA LEU A 136 7.19 -11.77 2.68
C LEU A 136 7.89 -11.10 1.49
N VAL A 137 7.10 -10.43 0.64
CA VAL A 137 7.57 -9.76 -0.57
C VAL A 137 7.07 -8.32 -0.58
N LEU A 138 7.98 -7.36 -0.75
CA LEU A 138 7.61 -5.99 -1.09
C LEU A 138 7.72 -5.84 -2.61
N ARG A 139 6.65 -5.36 -3.24
CA ARG A 139 6.61 -5.05 -4.66
C ARG A 139 6.35 -3.57 -4.87
N GLU A 140 7.35 -2.88 -5.34
CA GLU A 140 7.25 -1.47 -5.69
C GLU A 140 7.09 -1.29 -7.19
N HIS A 141 6.31 -0.28 -7.59
CA HIS A 141 6.10 0.08 -8.98
C HIS A 141 7.01 1.23 -9.42
N ASN A 142 7.48 2.01 -8.46
CA ASN A 142 8.36 3.15 -8.65
C ASN A 142 9.33 3.23 -7.46
N ILE A 143 10.44 3.88 -7.66
CA ILE A 143 11.28 4.38 -6.57
C ILE A 143 10.64 5.69 -6.11
N GLU A 144 9.92 5.64 -4.99
CA GLU A 144 9.04 6.75 -4.57
C GLU A 144 9.83 8.02 -4.25
N PHE A 145 10.99 7.91 -3.59
CA PHE A 145 11.78 9.11 -3.28
C PHE A 145 12.28 9.84 -4.54
N GLU A 146 12.58 9.14 -5.64
CA GLU A 146 12.99 9.79 -6.90
C GLU A 146 11.89 10.65 -7.50
N ILE A 147 10.62 10.25 -7.35
CA ILE A 147 9.48 11.05 -7.81
C ILE A 147 9.48 12.39 -7.09
N TRP A 148 9.68 12.37 -5.76
CA TRP A 148 9.71 13.59 -4.95
C TRP A 148 10.94 14.45 -5.21
N ASP A 149 12.12 13.85 -5.45
CA ASP A 149 13.33 14.56 -5.86
C ASP A 149 13.13 15.31 -7.19
N LYS A 150 12.52 14.65 -8.19
CA LYS A 150 12.18 15.26 -9.49
C LYS A 150 11.17 16.41 -9.34
N LEU A 151 10.14 16.22 -8.50
CA LEU A 151 9.18 17.29 -8.21
C LEU A 151 9.81 18.48 -7.49
N ALA A 152 10.74 18.23 -6.56
CA ALA A 152 11.50 19.28 -5.87
C ALA A 152 12.40 20.05 -6.83
N ALA A 153 13.10 19.35 -7.74
CA ALA A 153 13.95 19.96 -8.75
C ALA A 153 13.18 20.90 -9.69
N GLY A 154 11.94 20.53 -10.06
CA GLY A 154 11.06 21.33 -10.92
C GLY A 154 10.33 22.47 -10.20
N SER A 155 10.49 22.65 -8.88
CA SER A 155 9.77 23.68 -8.13
C SER A 155 10.55 24.99 -8.06
N ASN A 156 9.90 26.10 -8.49
CA ASN A 156 10.44 27.45 -8.37
C ASN A 156 10.18 28.10 -7.00
N ASN A 157 9.29 27.52 -6.20
CA ASN A 157 9.00 28.03 -4.85
C ASN A 157 9.97 27.44 -3.83
N PRO A 158 10.81 28.23 -3.13
CA PRO A 158 11.85 27.73 -2.24
C PRO A 158 11.29 26.95 -1.03
N ILE A 159 10.15 27.36 -0.47
CA ILE A 159 9.52 26.69 0.67
C ILE A 159 8.98 25.32 0.24
N ARG A 160 8.30 25.28 -0.91
CA ARG A 160 7.79 24.04 -1.49
C ARG A 160 8.91 23.09 -1.87
N LYS A 161 9.99 23.60 -2.47
CA LYS A 161 11.17 22.81 -2.82
C LYS A 161 11.82 22.21 -1.58
N TRP A 162 12.04 22.98 -0.54
CA TRP A 162 12.58 22.51 0.73
C TRP A 162 11.72 21.39 1.33
N TYR A 163 10.39 21.59 1.39
CA TYR A 163 9.47 20.57 1.91
C TYR A 163 9.51 19.28 1.11
N MET A 164 9.53 19.36 -0.24
CA MET A 164 9.60 18.18 -1.10
C MET A 164 10.92 17.43 -0.94
N MET A 165 12.05 18.12 -0.82
CA MET A 165 13.36 17.52 -0.55
C MET A 165 13.38 16.82 0.82
N HIS A 166 12.81 17.46 1.85
CA HIS A 166 12.68 16.86 3.17
C HIS A 166 11.83 15.57 3.10
N LEU A 167 10.71 15.62 2.37
CA LEU A 167 9.84 14.46 2.18
C LEU A 167 10.53 13.33 1.40
N ALA A 168 11.25 13.66 0.31
CA ALA A 168 12.04 12.69 -0.46
C ALA A 168 13.07 11.97 0.40
N ASN A 169 13.81 12.69 1.23
CA ASN A 169 14.80 12.10 2.14
C ASN A 169 14.15 11.14 3.16
N ARG A 170 12.98 11.46 3.67
CA ARG A 170 12.26 10.58 4.60
C ARG A 170 11.70 9.34 3.91
N ILE A 171 11.12 9.50 2.71
CA ILE A 171 10.67 8.38 1.90
C ILE A 171 11.84 7.45 1.56
N ARG A 172 13.01 7.99 1.25
CA ARG A 172 14.22 7.19 0.99
C ARG A 172 14.60 6.33 2.19
N LEU A 173 14.51 6.86 3.41
CA LEU A 173 14.75 6.08 4.62
C LEU A 173 13.69 4.98 4.78
N ASP A 174 12.40 5.32 4.60
CA ASP A 174 11.31 4.36 4.65
C ASP A 174 11.50 3.22 3.63
N GLU A 175 11.99 3.53 2.39
CA GLU A 175 12.26 2.52 1.35
C GLU A 175 13.47 1.63 1.67
N ILE A 176 14.50 2.16 2.33
CA ILE A 176 15.69 1.37 2.70
C ILE A 176 15.38 0.42 3.87
N GLU A 177 14.45 0.80 4.75
CA GLU A 177 14.07 0.00 5.92
C GLU A 177 13.00 -1.07 5.60
N ALA A 178 12.29 -0.95 4.48
CA ALA A 178 11.18 -1.84 4.10
C ALA A 178 11.67 -3.17 3.50
#